data_d0c90e1353fa1dfae92266e07614a09f
#
_entry.id   d0c90e1353fa1dfae92266e07614a09f
#
_cell.length_a   1.000
_cell.length_b   1.000
_cell.length_c   1.000
_cell.angle_alpha   90.00
_cell.angle_beta   90.00
_cell.angle_gamma   90.00
#
_symmetry.space_group_name_H-M   'P 1'
#
loop_
_entity.id
_entity.type
_entity.pdbx_description
1 polymer ?
#
loop_
_entity_poly.entity_id
_entity_poly.type
_entity_poly.pdbx_seq_one_letter_code
_entity_poly.pdbx_strand_id
1 'polypeptide(L)'
;MQTFKLVVLLKITYCFFLLQAFGYPIVYSQNNSVTDSYTIQIQKDSPKIALVECVLEVQDSLLFMSEIGANQFPSRWAAFVHNLKAKTLDGRRIEIDTLAGAQWKIHSPNGSVVKLAYEVHLDHENFKWSGGIDGAAYARDWGVFYTGRSLFVMSDNKKTNIKVNFDIPNDWKVSTPWKQSDNGSLEYLVASQTELSNSMFFAGMHEEFIIKRDDFELVFAFGGEEIVAQKKAFMDMAEGVLDYYIDLMGGVPNPSPDNEFKKAIVIMNSYSGTDGEVIGNNISILMEKDGDEMSQLVGRFLFAHEFFHLWSGKSFAPEGDDCEWFKEGFTNYYTLKSLYHIGYLNEQTYLKILNDFFYNRYHNDNGVGRLSVTQGEEKHDHWGLIYSGGFFIGIAQDMIIRSSTDNKKSIDDVMRTLFKKYGGTANGYNLEELQYLMSEASGSDQTEFFNRYIKGVERIPLGDYLNLGGFSAIEENGKISIVIKENRNTMEKQMNEGLFGVK
;
A
#
# COMPACT_ATOMS: atom_id res chain seq x y z
N MET A 1 -48.18 58.55 -13.05
CA MET A 1 -48.50 58.70 -14.48
C MET A 1 -48.06 57.43 -15.18
N GLN A 2 -49.01 56.59 -15.43
CA GLN A 2 -49.42 55.97 -16.70
C GLN A 2 -48.31 55.11 -17.32
N THR A 3 -48.42 53.77 -17.13
CA THR A 3 -49.11 52.78 -17.99
C THR A 3 -48.52 52.67 -19.39
N PHE A 4 -47.99 51.49 -19.70
CA PHE A 4 -48.50 50.74 -20.85
C PHE A 4 -48.10 49.24 -20.74
N LYS A 5 -49.15 48.42 -20.59
CA LYS A 5 -49.11 46.98 -20.78
C LYS A 5 -49.20 46.73 -22.30
N LEU A 6 -48.40 45.79 -22.83
CA LEU A 6 -48.67 45.21 -24.13
C LEU A 6 -48.73 43.68 -23.97
N VAL A 7 -49.97 43.22 -24.15
CA VAL A 7 -50.33 41.80 -24.27
C VAL A 7 -50.15 41.40 -25.70
N VAL A 8 -49.38 40.34 -25.97
CA VAL A 8 -49.39 39.68 -27.28
C VAL A 8 -49.93 38.26 -27.09
N LEU A 9 -51.18 38.10 -27.50
CA LEU A 9 -51.80 36.78 -27.71
C LEU A 9 -51.27 36.18 -29.02
N LEU A 10 -50.65 35.04 -28.98
CA LEU A 10 -50.36 34.25 -30.16
C LEU A 10 -51.45 33.20 -30.35
N LYS A 11 -52.08 33.25 -31.52
CA LYS A 11 -52.95 32.26 -32.01
C LYS A 11 -52.19 30.98 -32.40
N ILE A 12 -52.57 29.86 -31.80
CA ILE A 12 -52.12 28.54 -32.25
C ILE A 12 -53.13 28.03 -33.24
N THR A 13 -52.73 27.95 -34.48
CA THR A 13 -53.47 27.33 -35.55
C THR A 13 -53.12 25.86 -35.64
N TYR A 14 -54.12 24.98 -35.50
CA TYR A 14 -54.01 23.56 -35.68
C TYR A 14 -53.69 23.25 -37.15
N CYS A 15 -52.55 22.60 -37.42
CA CYS A 15 -52.36 21.82 -38.63
C CYS A 15 -52.19 20.34 -38.25
N PHE A 16 -53.23 19.58 -38.38
CA PHE A 16 -53.15 18.12 -38.40
C PHE A 16 -52.55 17.68 -39.74
N PHE A 17 -51.26 17.22 -39.67
CA PHE A 17 -50.72 16.39 -40.73
C PHE A 17 -50.57 14.99 -40.20
N LEU A 18 -51.32 14.06 -40.75
CA LEU A 18 -51.13 12.63 -40.60
C LEU A 18 -49.80 12.25 -41.23
N LEU A 19 -48.78 12.05 -40.41
CA LEU A 19 -47.57 11.29 -40.74
C LEU A 19 -47.76 9.88 -40.17
N GLN A 20 -47.99 8.93 -41.07
CA GLN A 20 -47.82 7.52 -40.74
C GLN A 20 -46.37 7.30 -40.26
N ALA A 21 -46.21 7.18 -38.97
CA ALA A 21 -44.95 6.78 -38.37
C ALA A 21 -44.76 5.29 -38.67
N PHE A 22 -43.84 4.98 -39.56
CA PHE A 22 -43.17 3.70 -39.56
C PHE A 22 -42.43 3.62 -38.21
N GLY A 23 -43.02 2.88 -37.29
CA GLY A 23 -42.38 2.53 -36.00
C GLY A 23 -41.21 1.63 -36.30
N TYR A 24 -40.00 2.23 -36.42
CA TYR A 24 -38.79 1.48 -36.15
C TYR A 24 -38.79 1.21 -34.65
N PRO A 25 -38.72 -0.06 -34.21
CA PRO A 25 -38.46 -0.32 -32.82
C PRO A 25 -37.08 0.27 -32.54
N ILE A 26 -37.02 1.29 -31.67
CA ILE A 26 -35.78 1.64 -31.01
C ILE A 26 -35.47 0.43 -30.14
N VAL A 27 -34.68 -0.47 -30.70
CA VAL A 27 -34.03 -1.49 -29.93
C VAL A 27 -33.08 -0.71 -29.03
N TYR A 28 -33.50 -0.45 -27.80
CA TYR A 28 -32.59 -0.18 -26.73
C TYR A 28 -31.73 -1.46 -26.62
N SER A 29 -30.61 -1.46 -27.29
CA SER A 29 -29.53 -2.36 -26.94
C SER A 29 -29.24 -2.02 -25.48
N GLN A 30 -29.78 -2.80 -24.56
CA GLN A 30 -29.12 -2.97 -23.28
C GLN A 30 -27.74 -3.50 -23.66
N ASN A 31 -26.74 -2.63 -23.64
CA ASN A 31 -25.35 -3.04 -23.53
C ASN A 31 -25.28 -3.77 -22.20
N ASN A 32 -25.67 -5.04 -22.19
CA ASN A 32 -25.24 -5.97 -21.16
C ASN A 32 -23.73 -6.15 -21.40
N SER A 33 -22.93 -5.21 -20.90
CA SER A 33 -21.50 -5.42 -20.82
C SER A 33 -21.30 -6.72 -20.06
N VAL A 34 -20.65 -7.67 -20.70
CA VAL A 34 -20.35 -8.95 -20.06
C VAL A 34 -19.43 -8.64 -18.89
N THR A 35 -19.84 -9.07 -17.71
CA THR A 35 -19.01 -8.98 -16.51
C THR A 35 -17.89 -9.98 -16.65
N ASP A 36 -16.65 -9.51 -16.59
CA ASP A 36 -15.49 -10.41 -16.53
C ASP A 36 -15.58 -11.26 -15.27
N SER A 37 -15.30 -12.54 -15.42
CA SER A 37 -15.37 -13.49 -14.30
C SER A 37 -14.22 -14.47 -14.34
N TYR A 38 -13.71 -14.78 -13.15
CA TYR A 38 -12.63 -15.75 -12.93
C TYR A 38 -13.11 -16.82 -11.97
N THR A 39 -12.69 -18.05 -12.21
CA THR A 39 -12.79 -19.17 -11.26
C THR A 39 -11.39 -19.71 -11.03
N ILE A 40 -10.98 -19.69 -9.76
CA ILE A 40 -9.67 -20.18 -9.32
C ILE A 40 -9.89 -21.50 -8.61
N GLN A 41 -9.36 -22.58 -9.18
CA GLN A 41 -9.45 -23.91 -8.58
C GLN A 41 -8.08 -24.29 -8.01
N ILE A 42 -8.09 -24.72 -6.74
CA ILE A 42 -6.91 -25.23 -6.05
C ILE A 42 -7.23 -26.58 -5.45
N GLN A 43 -6.43 -27.59 -5.80
CA GLN A 43 -6.60 -28.94 -5.31
C GLN A 43 -5.66 -29.22 -4.15
N LYS A 44 -6.15 -29.89 -3.09
CA LYS A 44 -5.37 -30.20 -1.89
C LYS A 44 -4.13 -31.04 -2.18
N ASP A 45 -4.23 -31.96 -3.15
CA ASP A 45 -3.12 -32.83 -3.57
C ASP A 45 -2.09 -32.16 -4.48
N SER A 46 -2.40 -30.96 -4.99
CA SER A 46 -1.55 -30.20 -5.90
C SER A 46 -1.65 -28.69 -5.60
N PRO A 47 -1.39 -28.24 -4.38
CA PRO A 47 -1.63 -26.86 -3.98
C PRO A 47 -0.70 -25.86 -4.70
N LYS A 48 0.38 -26.34 -5.30
CA LYS A 48 1.33 -25.53 -6.10
C LYS A 48 0.83 -25.21 -7.53
N ILE A 49 -0.37 -25.63 -7.90
CA ILE A 49 -0.96 -25.35 -9.20
C ILE A 49 -2.33 -24.74 -9.00
N ALA A 50 -2.51 -23.51 -9.47
CA ALA A 50 -3.81 -22.89 -9.60
C ALA A 50 -4.33 -23.11 -11.02
N LEU A 51 -5.50 -23.73 -11.14
CA LEU A 51 -6.23 -23.80 -12.41
C LEU A 51 -7.13 -22.58 -12.47
N VAL A 52 -6.99 -21.77 -13.52
CA VAL A 52 -7.79 -20.57 -13.69
C VAL A 52 -8.63 -20.69 -14.95
N GLU A 53 -9.94 -20.57 -14.80
CA GLU A 53 -10.87 -20.38 -15.89
C GLU A 53 -11.43 -18.98 -15.83
N CYS A 54 -11.50 -18.28 -16.96
CA CYS A 54 -12.14 -16.98 -17.00
C CYS A 54 -12.97 -16.75 -18.25
N VAL A 55 -13.98 -15.91 -18.10
CA VAL A 55 -14.77 -15.34 -19.20
C VAL A 55 -14.49 -13.86 -19.21
N LEU A 56 -14.00 -13.35 -20.34
CA LEU A 56 -13.68 -11.94 -20.47
C LEU A 56 -13.99 -11.40 -21.88
N GLU A 57 -14.19 -10.10 -21.97
CA GLU A 57 -14.32 -9.39 -23.23
C GLU A 57 -12.95 -8.96 -23.73
N VAL A 58 -12.60 -9.35 -24.97
CA VAL A 58 -11.30 -9.04 -25.56
C VAL A 58 -11.23 -7.58 -26.00
N GLN A 59 -10.20 -6.87 -25.59
CA GLN A 59 -9.88 -5.53 -26.07
C GLN A 59 -8.55 -5.56 -26.84
N ASP A 60 -8.48 -4.86 -27.94
CA ASP A 60 -7.29 -4.71 -28.81
C ASP A 60 -6.61 -6.02 -29.25
N SER A 61 -7.36 -7.14 -29.22
CA SER A 61 -6.83 -8.49 -29.46
C SER A 61 -5.63 -8.85 -28.57
N LEU A 62 -5.56 -8.27 -27.35
CA LEU A 62 -4.45 -8.40 -26.41
C LEU A 62 -4.91 -9.09 -25.12
N LEU A 63 -4.09 -10.03 -24.67
CA LEU A 63 -4.13 -10.57 -23.31
C LEU A 63 -2.82 -10.20 -22.61
N PHE A 64 -2.88 -9.89 -21.32
CA PHE A 64 -1.70 -9.48 -20.55
C PHE A 64 -1.82 -9.84 -19.07
N MET A 65 -0.68 -9.90 -18.39
CA MET A 65 -0.59 -9.85 -16.93
C MET A 65 0.07 -8.55 -16.49
N SER A 66 0.10 -8.29 -15.18
CA SER A 66 0.77 -7.11 -14.63
C SER A 66 2.22 -7.01 -15.11
N GLU A 67 2.63 -5.81 -15.51
CA GLU A 67 4.02 -5.49 -15.84
C GLU A 67 4.86 -5.17 -14.58
N ILE A 68 4.20 -5.00 -13.42
CA ILE A 68 4.86 -4.68 -12.15
C ILE A 68 5.34 -5.98 -11.50
N GLY A 69 6.63 -6.03 -11.17
CA GLY A 69 7.28 -7.20 -10.57
C GLY A 69 7.79 -8.21 -11.59
N ALA A 70 8.40 -9.29 -11.11
CA ALA A 70 9.01 -10.36 -11.89
C ALA A 70 10.04 -9.87 -12.94
N ASN A 71 10.77 -8.79 -12.63
CA ASN A 71 11.67 -8.09 -13.56
C ASN A 71 12.82 -8.97 -14.06
N GLN A 72 13.21 -9.99 -13.31
CA GLN A 72 14.27 -10.94 -13.67
C GLN A 72 13.86 -11.91 -14.79
N PHE A 73 12.56 -11.98 -15.14
CA PHE A 73 12.06 -12.85 -16.20
C PHE A 73 11.71 -12.02 -17.44
N PRO A 74 12.18 -12.39 -18.65
CA PRO A 74 11.82 -11.72 -19.88
C PRO A 74 10.31 -11.71 -20.16
N SER A 75 9.60 -12.76 -19.72
CA SER A 75 8.13 -12.92 -19.81
C SER A 75 7.38 -12.48 -18.54
N ARG A 76 8.07 -11.84 -17.58
CA ARG A 76 7.45 -11.38 -16.33
C ARG A 76 6.67 -12.51 -15.64
N TRP A 77 5.49 -12.21 -15.10
CA TRP A 77 4.60 -13.18 -14.45
C TRP A 77 4.10 -14.28 -15.40
N ALA A 78 4.09 -14.03 -16.72
CA ALA A 78 3.75 -15.06 -17.71
C ALA A 78 4.74 -16.25 -17.74
N ALA A 79 5.91 -16.11 -17.12
CA ALA A 79 6.85 -17.24 -16.94
C ALA A 79 6.24 -18.42 -16.17
N PHE A 80 5.25 -18.15 -15.33
CA PHE A 80 4.57 -19.14 -14.48
C PHE A 80 3.23 -19.62 -15.04
N VAL A 81 2.81 -19.08 -16.20
CA VAL A 81 1.56 -19.47 -16.88
C VAL A 81 1.82 -20.63 -17.84
N HIS A 82 1.06 -21.70 -17.67
CA HIS A 82 1.14 -22.90 -18.48
C HIS A 82 -0.20 -23.21 -19.12
N ASN A 83 -0.18 -23.90 -20.23
CA ASN A 83 -1.36 -24.47 -20.90
C ASN A 83 -2.46 -23.44 -21.24
N LEU A 84 -2.09 -22.17 -21.50
CA LEU A 84 -3.06 -21.13 -21.87
C LEU A 84 -3.82 -21.50 -23.15
N LYS A 85 -5.13 -21.53 -23.04
CA LYS A 85 -6.05 -21.89 -24.14
C LYS A 85 -7.20 -20.90 -24.18
N ALA A 86 -7.67 -20.56 -25.38
CA ALA A 86 -8.84 -19.74 -25.59
C ALA A 86 -9.88 -20.49 -26.43
N LYS A 87 -11.15 -20.22 -26.11
CA LYS A 87 -12.32 -20.71 -26.86
C LYS A 87 -13.39 -19.63 -26.94
N THR A 88 -14.20 -19.68 -27.98
CA THR A 88 -15.46 -18.93 -28.03
C THR A 88 -16.45 -19.53 -27.02
N LEU A 89 -17.56 -18.81 -26.73
CA LEU A 89 -18.60 -19.28 -25.82
C LEU A 89 -19.23 -20.61 -26.30
N ASP A 90 -19.30 -20.84 -27.62
CA ASP A 90 -19.78 -22.06 -28.23
C ASP A 90 -18.71 -23.18 -28.35
N GLY A 91 -17.51 -22.94 -27.78
CA GLY A 91 -16.47 -23.96 -27.60
C GLY A 91 -15.44 -24.08 -28.73
N ARG A 92 -15.51 -23.25 -29.78
CA ARG A 92 -14.50 -23.26 -30.86
C ARG A 92 -13.16 -22.72 -30.34
N ARG A 93 -12.07 -23.39 -30.67
CA ARG A 93 -10.72 -22.97 -30.31
C ARG A 93 -10.35 -21.65 -30.99
N ILE A 94 -9.69 -20.78 -30.25
CA ILE A 94 -9.10 -19.53 -30.72
C ILE A 94 -7.58 -19.64 -30.59
N GLU A 95 -6.84 -19.19 -31.60
CA GLU A 95 -5.40 -19.16 -31.60
C GLU A 95 -4.86 -18.04 -30.73
N ILE A 96 -3.74 -18.29 -30.06
CA ILE A 96 -3.03 -17.36 -29.20
C ILE A 96 -1.55 -17.40 -29.56
N ASP A 97 -0.95 -16.25 -29.83
CA ASP A 97 0.49 -16.10 -30.05
C ASP A 97 1.12 -15.46 -28.80
N THR A 98 2.24 -15.99 -28.35
CA THR A 98 3.03 -15.39 -27.27
C THR A 98 3.78 -14.17 -27.79
N LEU A 99 3.68 -13.05 -27.08
CA LEU A 99 4.41 -11.82 -27.34
C LEU A 99 5.58 -11.66 -26.35
N ALA A 100 6.34 -10.59 -26.48
CA ALA A 100 7.34 -10.21 -25.49
C ALA A 100 6.68 -9.69 -24.21
N GLY A 101 7.38 -9.81 -23.09
CA GLY A 101 6.83 -9.45 -21.79
C GLY A 101 5.75 -10.42 -21.31
N ALA A 102 4.81 -9.93 -20.50
CA ALA A 102 3.70 -10.73 -19.98
C ALA A 102 2.45 -10.59 -20.88
N GLN A 103 2.60 -10.79 -22.19
CA GLN A 103 1.56 -10.49 -23.16
C GLN A 103 1.35 -11.63 -24.18
N TRP A 104 0.11 -11.70 -24.69
CA TRP A 104 -0.27 -12.61 -25.76
C TRP A 104 -1.24 -11.91 -26.73
N LYS A 105 -1.09 -12.22 -28.02
CA LYS A 105 -2.07 -11.82 -29.05
C LYS A 105 -3.11 -12.93 -29.18
N ILE A 106 -4.37 -12.59 -29.02
CA ILE A 106 -5.49 -13.50 -29.25
C ILE A 106 -6.15 -13.21 -30.61
N HIS A 107 -6.35 -14.23 -31.43
CA HIS A 107 -6.98 -14.12 -32.73
C HIS A 107 -8.50 -14.09 -32.63
N SER A 108 -9.01 -13.04 -31.97
CA SER A 108 -10.43 -12.79 -31.77
C SER A 108 -10.74 -11.30 -32.03
N PRO A 109 -11.90 -10.99 -32.65
CA PRO A 109 -12.32 -9.59 -32.84
C PRO A 109 -12.42 -8.84 -31.52
N ASN A 110 -12.15 -7.53 -31.57
CA ASN A 110 -12.37 -6.64 -30.45
C ASN A 110 -13.83 -6.67 -30.00
N GLY A 111 -14.07 -6.67 -28.68
CA GLY A 111 -15.41 -6.80 -28.09
C GLY A 111 -15.97 -8.24 -28.07
N SER A 112 -15.19 -9.24 -28.53
CA SER A 112 -15.60 -10.64 -28.44
C SER A 112 -15.48 -11.15 -27.00
N VAL A 113 -16.47 -11.92 -26.56
CA VAL A 113 -16.42 -12.63 -25.29
C VAL A 113 -15.79 -14.01 -25.50
N VAL A 114 -14.74 -14.28 -24.73
CA VAL A 114 -13.98 -15.53 -24.82
C VAL A 114 -13.90 -16.24 -23.48
N LYS A 115 -13.68 -17.56 -23.52
CA LYS A 115 -13.29 -18.36 -22.37
C LYS A 115 -11.81 -18.65 -22.45
N LEU A 116 -11.05 -18.32 -21.38
CA LEU A 116 -9.67 -18.74 -21.21
C LEU A 116 -9.60 -19.83 -20.15
N ALA A 117 -8.62 -20.70 -20.28
CA ALA A 117 -8.22 -21.68 -19.27
C ALA A 117 -6.69 -21.76 -19.26
N TYR A 118 -6.10 -21.68 -18.08
CA TYR A 118 -4.64 -21.76 -17.90
C TYR A 118 -4.30 -22.25 -16.50
N GLU A 119 -3.05 -22.62 -16.33
CA GLU A 119 -2.48 -23.02 -15.05
C GLU A 119 -1.45 -21.98 -14.62
N VAL A 120 -1.42 -21.66 -13.33
CA VAL A 120 -0.32 -20.88 -12.73
C VAL A 120 0.42 -21.77 -11.76
N HIS A 121 1.72 -21.95 -11.98
CA HIS A 121 2.57 -22.76 -11.13
C HIS A 121 3.16 -21.88 -10.02
N LEU A 122 2.98 -22.27 -8.76
CA LEU A 122 3.40 -21.55 -7.56
C LEU A 122 4.75 -22.03 -7.04
N ASP A 123 5.68 -22.19 -7.93
CA ASP A 123 7.06 -22.57 -7.61
C ASP A 123 8.02 -21.37 -7.58
N HIS A 124 7.48 -20.21 -7.33
CA HIS A 124 8.20 -18.93 -7.25
C HIS A 124 9.37 -18.98 -6.24
N GLU A 125 9.24 -19.76 -5.18
CA GLU A 125 10.30 -19.97 -4.18
C GLU A 125 11.58 -20.59 -4.72
N ASN A 126 11.52 -21.24 -5.88
CA ASN A 126 12.69 -21.81 -6.53
C ASN A 126 13.58 -20.76 -7.20
N PHE A 127 13.14 -19.51 -7.22
CA PHE A 127 13.82 -18.38 -7.85
C PHE A 127 14.26 -17.34 -6.83
N LYS A 128 15.30 -16.58 -7.18
CA LYS A 128 15.73 -15.43 -6.37
C LYS A 128 14.89 -14.20 -6.75
N TRP A 129 14.30 -13.58 -5.76
CA TRP A 129 13.55 -12.32 -5.89
C TRP A 129 14.35 -11.17 -5.30
N SER A 130 14.41 -10.03 -5.99
CA SER A 130 15.16 -8.86 -5.54
C SER A 130 14.46 -8.11 -4.41
N GLY A 131 13.14 -8.18 -4.35
CA GLY A 131 12.30 -7.54 -3.33
C GLY A 131 11.82 -8.49 -2.23
N GLY A 132 12.32 -9.74 -2.20
CA GLY A 132 11.80 -10.76 -1.30
C GLY A 132 10.74 -11.66 -1.94
N ILE A 133 10.35 -12.74 -1.21
CA ILE A 133 9.38 -13.74 -1.71
C ILE A 133 7.93 -13.34 -1.42
N ASP A 134 7.69 -12.46 -0.48
CA ASP A 134 6.37 -12.12 0.06
C ASP A 134 5.45 -11.39 -0.94
N GLY A 135 5.99 -10.78 -2.00
CA GLY A 135 5.23 -10.26 -3.15
C GLY A 135 4.94 -11.30 -4.26
N ALA A 136 5.48 -12.52 -4.14
CA ALA A 136 5.33 -13.62 -5.09
C ALA A 136 4.42 -14.71 -4.53
N ALA A 137 3.84 -15.54 -5.40
CA ALA A 137 2.96 -16.61 -4.96
C ALA A 137 3.77 -17.78 -4.35
N TYR A 138 3.21 -18.39 -3.31
CA TYR A 138 3.79 -19.58 -2.66
C TYR A 138 2.71 -20.49 -2.09
N ALA A 139 3.05 -21.74 -1.87
CA ALA A 139 2.20 -22.74 -1.24
C ALA A 139 2.83 -23.24 0.06
N ARG A 140 1.98 -23.53 1.05
CA ARG A 140 2.29 -24.14 2.34
C ARG A 140 1.35 -25.33 2.59
N ASP A 141 1.66 -26.15 3.55
CA ASP A 141 0.79 -27.28 3.93
C ASP A 141 -0.60 -26.80 4.42
N TRP A 142 -0.68 -25.57 4.94
CA TRP A 142 -1.91 -24.97 5.43
C TRP A 142 -2.64 -24.06 4.42
N GLY A 143 -2.08 -23.84 3.20
CA GLY A 143 -2.74 -23.02 2.18
C GLY A 143 -1.80 -22.38 1.18
N VAL A 144 -2.34 -21.48 0.37
CA VAL A 144 -1.66 -20.81 -0.71
C VAL A 144 -1.83 -19.30 -0.65
N PHE A 145 -0.76 -18.59 -0.95
CA PHE A 145 -0.72 -17.14 -1.09
C PHE A 145 -0.55 -16.75 -2.54
N TYR A 146 -1.29 -15.73 -2.96
CA TYR A 146 -1.19 -15.13 -4.28
C TYR A 146 -1.22 -13.61 -4.21
N THR A 147 -0.59 -13.00 -5.20
CA THR A 147 -0.89 -11.63 -5.58
C THR A 147 -1.69 -11.61 -6.88
N GLY A 148 -2.56 -10.65 -7.06
CA GLY A 148 -3.30 -10.52 -8.31
C GLY A 148 -2.38 -10.38 -9.53
N ARG A 149 -1.22 -9.75 -9.33
CA ARG A 149 -0.17 -9.60 -10.35
C ARG A 149 0.34 -10.93 -10.89
N SER A 150 0.48 -11.91 -10.01
CA SER A 150 1.05 -13.23 -10.34
C SER A 150 0.03 -14.24 -10.88
N LEU A 151 -1.28 -13.89 -10.87
CA LEU A 151 -2.33 -14.88 -11.14
C LEU A 151 -3.20 -14.54 -12.36
N PHE A 152 -3.60 -13.27 -12.55
CA PHE A 152 -4.66 -12.94 -13.49
C PHE A 152 -4.16 -12.55 -14.88
N VAL A 153 -4.64 -13.27 -15.90
CA VAL A 153 -4.57 -12.86 -17.32
C VAL A 153 -5.78 -12.01 -17.62
N MET A 154 -5.56 -10.82 -18.14
CA MET A 154 -6.54 -9.76 -18.37
C MET A 154 -6.55 -9.33 -19.84
N SER A 155 -7.55 -8.56 -20.26
CA SER A 155 -7.60 -8.02 -21.63
C SER A 155 -7.91 -6.51 -21.68
N ASP A 156 -8.52 -5.95 -20.65
CA ASP A 156 -8.86 -4.52 -20.57
C ASP A 156 -8.53 -3.99 -19.18
N ASN A 157 -7.77 -2.92 -19.09
CA ASN A 157 -7.40 -2.30 -17.82
C ASN A 157 -8.45 -1.33 -17.26
N LYS A 158 -9.59 -1.17 -17.94
CA LYS A 158 -10.71 -0.30 -17.54
C LYS A 158 -11.94 -1.07 -17.04
N LYS A 159 -11.89 -2.41 -17.02
CA LYS A 159 -13.01 -3.21 -16.53
C LYS A 159 -13.30 -2.95 -15.06
N THR A 160 -14.60 -2.97 -14.75
CA THR A 160 -15.14 -2.82 -13.40
C THR A 160 -16.12 -3.94 -13.09
N ASN A 161 -16.43 -4.13 -11.80
CA ASN A 161 -17.37 -5.14 -11.32
C ASN A 161 -17.01 -6.57 -11.75
N ILE A 162 -15.76 -6.93 -11.56
CA ILE A 162 -15.22 -8.25 -11.90
C ILE A 162 -15.65 -9.26 -10.84
N LYS A 163 -16.03 -10.47 -11.26
CA LYS A 163 -16.36 -11.56 -10.34
C LYS A 163 -15.21 -12.54 -10.21
N VAL A 164 -14.88 -12.92 -8.99
CA VAL A 164 -13.87 -13.95 -8.70
C VAL A 164 -14.49 -15.03 -7.81
N ASN A 165 -14.48 -16.26 -8.30
CA ASN A 165 -14.96 -17.44 -7.61
C ASN A 165 -13.78 -18.33 -7.21
N PHE A 166 -13.87 -18.96 -6.03
CA PHE A 166 -12.90 -19.93 -5.57
C PHE A 166 -13.53 -21.32 -5.47
N ASP A 167 -12.88 -22.29 -6.11
CA ASP A 167 -13.14 -23.72 -5.97
C ASP A 167 -11.95 -24.34 -5.22
N ILE A 168 -12.09 -24.46 -3.92
CA ILE A 168 -11.04 -24.86 -2.98
C ILE A 168 -11.49 -26.02 -2.09
N PRO A 169 -10.58 -26.72 -1.41
CA PRO A 169 -10.94 -27.73 -0.44
C PRO A 169 -11.95 -27.25 0.60
N ASN A 170 -12.90 -28.12 1.00
CA ASN A 170 -14.00 -27.75 1.89
C ASN A 170 -13.57 -27.27 3.28
N ASP A 171 -12.37 -27.63 3.73
CA ASP A 171 -11.77 -27.22 4.99
C ASP A 171 -10.96 -25.90 4.87
N TRP A 172 -10.91 -25.32 3.68
CA TRP A 172 -10.24 -24.06 3.41
C TRP A 172 -11.21 -22.88 3.39
N LYS A 173 -10.70 -21.69 3.67
CA LYS A 173 -11.39 -20.41 3.49
C LYS A 173 -10.49 -19.43 2.71
N VAL A 174 -11.06 -18.33 2.25
CA VAL A 174 -10.35 -17.28 1.52
C VAL A 174 -10.41 -16.00 2.33
N SER A 175 -9.24 -15.41 2.59
CA SER A 175 -9.11 -14.04 3.07
C SER A 175 -8.59 -13.15 1.95
N THR A 176 -9.34 -12.10 1.64
CA THR A 176 -9.09 -11.16 0.54
C THR A 176 -9.68 -9.78 0.90
N PRO A 177 -9.17 -8.66 0.35
CA PRO A 177 -9.76 -7.35 0.56
C PRO A 177 -11.12 -7.19 -0.15
N TRP A 178 -11.46 -8.07 -1.08
CA TRP A 178 -12.65 -7.97 -1.92
C TRP A 178 -13.95 -8.17 -1.14
N LYS A 179 -15.02 -7.60 -1.68
CA LYS A 179 -16.35 -7.77 -1.11
C LYS A 179 -16.90 -9.16 -1.46
N GLN A 180 -17.22 -9.95 -0.45
CA GLN A 180 -17.90 -11.24 -0.66
C GLN A 180 -19.35 -11.01 -1.13
N SER A 181 -19.84 -11.85 -2.04
CA SER A 181 -21.24 -11.83 -2.47
C SER A 181 -22.18 -12.23 -1.33
N ASP A 182 -23.37 -11.66 -1.32
CA ASP A 182 -24.35 -11.79 -0.22
C ASP A 182 -24.91 -13.22 -0.05
N ASN A 183 -24.67 -14.12 -1.00
CA ASN A 183 -25.18 -15.50 -0.99
C ASN A 183 -24.34 -16.49 -0.16
N GLY A 184 -23.27 -16.02 0.51
CA GLY A 184 -22.39 -16.86 1.34
C GLY A 184 -21.51 -17.83 0.54
N SER A 185 -21.48 -17.72 -0.79
CA SER A 185 -20.56 -18.49 -1.65
C SER A 185 -19.14 -17.92 -1.57
N LEU A 186 -18.16 -18.67 -2.09
CA LEU A 186 -16.79 -18.19 -2.29
C LEU A 186 -16.69 -17.31 -3.57
N GLU A 187 -17.74 -16.52 -3.84
CA GLU A 187 -17.78 -15.51 -4.89
C GLU A 187 -17.49 -14.13 -4.29
N TYR A 188 -16.58 -13.40 -4.93
CA TYR A 188 -16.17 -12.07 -4.53
C TYR A 188 -16.36 -11.09 -5.69
N LEU A 189 -16.66 -9.83 -5.34
CA LEU A 189 -16.78 -8.72 -6.27
C LEU A 189 -15.55 -7.82 -6.14
N VAL A 190 -14.89 -7.56 -7.26
CA VAL A 190 -13.72 -6.72 -7.39
C VAL A 190 -14.12 -5.47 -8.17
N ALA A 191 -13.88 -4.29 -7.61
CA ALA A 191 -14.37 -3.05 -8.18
C ALA A 191 -13.72 -2.71 -9.52
N SER A 192 -12.43 -3.01 -9.69
CA SER A 192 -11.69 -2.67 -10.89
C SER A 192 -10.55 -3.66 -11.18
N GLN A 193 -10.01 -3.60 -12.39
CA GLN A 193 -8.81 -4.35 -12.73
C GLN A 193 -7.57 -3.91 -11.96
N THR A 194 -7.46 -2.64 -11.62
CA THR A 194 -6.40 -2.13 -10.75
C THR A 194 -6.47 -2.81 -9.38
N GLU A 195 -7.66 -2.91 -8.79
CA GLU A 195 -7.86 -3.64 -7.53
C GLU A 195 -7.55 -5.13 -7.71
N LEU A 196 -8.01 -5.76 -8.80
CA LEU A 196 -7.72 -7.16 -9.08
C LEU A 196 -6.21 -7.44 -9.12
N SER A 197 -5.44 -6.61 -9.83
CA SER A 197 -3.98 -6.75 -9.93
C SER A 197 -3.25 -6.44 -8.62
N ASN A 198 -3.73 -5.43 -7.87
CA ASN A 198 -3.07 -4.94 -6.67
C ASN A 198 -3.64 -5.55 -5.38
N SER A 199 -4.27 -6.71 -5.46
CA SER A 199 -4.75 -7.44 -4.30
C SER A 199 -3.83 -8.59 -3.94
N MET A 200 -3.81 -8.91 -2.66
CA MET A 200 -3.24 -10.13 -2.10
C MET A 200 -4.37 -10.99 -1.53
N PHE A 201 -4.23 -12.29 -1.57
CA PHE A 201 -5.17 -13.18 -0.89
C PHE A 201 -4.51 -14.47 -0.45
N PHE A 202 -5.10 -15.04 0.56
CA PHE A 202 -4.71 -16.33 1.11
C PHE A 202 -5.89 -17.27 1.12
N ALA A 203 -5.71 -18.46 0.54
CA ALA A 203 -6.71 -19.53 0.57
C ALA A 203 -6.14 -20.74 1.33
N GLY A 204 -6.76 -21.13 2.44
CA GLY A 204 -6.24 -22.22 3.26
C GLY A 204 -6.92 -22.39 4.61
N MET A 205 -6.26 -23.16 5.50
CA MET A 205 -6.68 -23.45 6.88
C MET A 205 -6.12 -22.41 7.87
N HIS A 206 -6.10 -21.16 7.52
CA HIS A 206 -5.61 -20.08 8.37
C HIS A 206 -6.67 -19.61 9.36
N GLU A 207 -6.25 -18.89 10.41
CA GLU A 207 -7.16 -18.18 11.29
C GLU A 207 -7.35 -16.74 10.80
N GLU A 208 -8.58 -16.21 10.92
CA GLU A 208 -8.91 -14.84 10.55
C GLU A 208 -9.37 -14.06 11.77
N PHE A 209 -8.94 -12.83 11.84
CA PHE A 209 -9.34 -11.87 12.87
C PHE A 209 -9.60 -10.50 12.25
N ILE A 210 -10.60 -9.78 12.74
CA ILE A 210 -11.01 -8.47 12.20
C ILE A 210 -11.01 -7.44 13.31
N ILE A 211 -10.27 -6.33 13.08
CA ILE A 211 -10.33 -5.12 13.89
C ILE A 211 -11.17 -4.09 13.12
N LYS A 212 -12.16 -3.48 13.81
CA LYS A 212 -13.01 -2.44 13.22
C LYS A 212 -12.82 -1.13 13.95
N ARG A 213 -12.67 -0.05 13.18
CA ARG A 213 -12.67 1.32 13.68
C ARG A 213 -13.46 2.18 12.70
N ASP A 214 -14.52 2.80 13.16
CA ASP A 214 -15.48 3.53 12.31
C ASP A 214 -15.94 2.66 11.12
N ASP A 215 -15.75 3.11 9.90
CA ASP A 215 -16.06 2.40 8.66
C ASP A 215 -14.85 1.66 8.04
N PHE A 216 -13.74 1.58 8.78
CA PHE A 216 -12.53 0.87 8.36
C PHE A 216 -12.40 -0.50 9.03
N GLU A 217 -12.03 -1.51 8.25
CA GLU A 217 -11.76 -2.87 8.70
C GLU A 217 -10.31 -3.28 8.41
N LEU A 218 -9.64 -3.78 9.44
CA LEU A 218 -8.33 -4.42 9.31
C LEU A 218 -8.50 -5.91 9.53
N VAL A 219 -8.25 -6.69 8.48
CA VAL A 219 -8.42 -8.16 8.50
C VAL A 219 -7.06 -8.82 8.56
N PHE A 220 -6.86 -9.69 9.54
CA PHE A 220 -5.69 -10.53 9.65
C PHE A 220 -5.99 -11.95 9.20
N ALA A 221 -5.09 -12.53 8.39
CA ALA A 221 -5.06 -13.94 8.03
C ALA A 221 -3.75 -14.54 8.57
N PHE A 222 -3.84 -15.40 9.61
CA PHE A 222 -2.69 -16.02 10.27
C PHE A 222 -2.51 -17.44 9.78
N GLY A 223 -1.44 -17.71 9.03
CA GLY A 223 -1.10 -19.03 8.49
C GLY A 223 0.13 -19.65 9.18
N GLY A 224 0.02 -20.93 9.53
CA GLY A 224 1.06 -21.69 10.23
C GLY A 224 0.89 -21.67 11.75
N GLU A 225 1.20 -22.80 12.40
CA GLU A 225 0.99 -22.98 13.83
C GLU A 225 1.76 -21.94 14.68
N GLU A 226 2.97 -21.58 14.28
CA GLU A 226 3.81 -20.63 15.01
C GLU A 226 3.24 -19.22 14.98
N ILE A 227 2.65 -18.81 13.86
CA ILE A 227 1.99 -17.50 13.74
C ILE A 227 0.68 -17.50 14.52
N VAL A 228 -0.11 -18.56 14.38
CA VAL A 228 -1.38 -18.71 15.12
C VAL A 228 -1.14 -18.71 16.63
N ALA A 229 -0.05 -19.32 17.11
CA ALA A 229 0.31 -19.31 18.54
C ALA A 229 0.62 -17.89 19.05
N GLN A 230 1.08 -16.98 18.19
CA GLN A 230 1.40 -15.58 18.54
C GLN A 230 0.26 -14.59 18.21
N LYS A 231 -0.86 -15.08 17.67
CA LYS A 231 -1.95 -14.21 17.16
C LYS A 231 -2.39 -13.16 18.17
N LYS A 232 -2.54 -13.51 19.47
CA LYS A 232 -2.96 -12.54 20.47
C LYS A 232 -1.98 -11.38 20.61
N ALA A 233 -0.69 -11.65 20.64
CA ALA A 233 0.34 -10.62 20.74
C ALA A 233 0.33 -9.69 19.51
N PHE A 234 0.13 -10.25 18.31
CA PHE A 234 -0.02 -9.44 17.08
C PHE A 234 -1.30 -8.62 17.08
N MET A 235 -2.42 -9.19 17.54
CA MET A 235 -3.68 -8.46 17.62
C MET A 235 -3.60 -7.28 18.60
N ASP A 236 -3.11 -7.52 19.81
CA ASP A 236 -2.94 -6.48 20.84
C ASP A 236 -2.04 -5.35 20.30
N MET A 237 -0.96 -5.70 19.62
CA MET A 237 -0.06 -4.74 18.98
C MET A 237 -0.75 -3.98 17.85
N ALA A 238 -1.47 -4.68 16.97
CA ALA A 238 -2.14 -4.08 15.83
C ALA A 238 -3.25 -3.11 16.26
N GLU A 239 -4.03 -3.46 17.28
CA GLU A 239 -5.02 -2.55 17.87
C GLU A 239 -4.35 -1.29 18.42
N GLY A 240 -3.28 -1.46 19.21
CA GLY A 240 -2.56 -0.32 19.79
C GLY A 240 -1.93 0.59 18.72
N VAL A 241 -1.31 0.01 17.69
CA VAL A 241 -0.73 0.78 16.57
C VAL A 241 -1.82 1.49 15.76
N LEU A 242 -2.92 0.82 15.46
CA LEU A 242 -4.06 1.40 14.76
C LEU A 242 -4.65 2.58 15.53
N ASP A 243 -4.92 2.40 16.82
CA ASP A 243 -5.47 3.46 17.66
C ASP A 243 -4.50 4.65 17.79
N TYR A 244 -3.20 4.39 17.91
CA TYR A 244 -2.19 5.43 17.92
C TYR A 244 -2.19 6.25 16.62
N TYR A 245 -2.26 5.60 15.45
CA TYR A 245 -2.28 6.29 14.16
C TYR A 245 -3.59 7.05 13.90
N ILE A 246 -4.73 6.49 14.30
CA ILE A 246 -6.03 7.18 14.23
C ILE A 246 -6.00 8.45 15.09
N ASP A 247 -5.51 8.35 16.32
CA ASP A 247 -5.37 9.50 17.23
C ASP A 247 -4.39 10.54 16.69
N LEU A 248 -3.26 10.09 16.14
CA LEU A 248 -2.23 10.94 15.55
C LEU A 248 -2.80 11.75 14.38
N MET A 249 -3.49 11.09 13.47
CA MET A 249 -4.00 11.69 12.23
C MET A 249 -5.36 12.37 12.40
N GLY A 250 -6.11 12.00 13.44
CA GLY A 250 -7.46 12.48 13.69
C GLY A 250 -8.53 11.76 12.87
N GLY A 251 -8.26 10.55 12.41
CA GLY A 251 -9.23 9.71 11.68
C GLY A 251 -8.61 8.46 11.05
N VAL A 252 -9.50 7.56 10.63
CA VAL A 252 -9.14 6.34 9.88
C VAL A 252 -8.55 6.68 8.50
N PRO A 253 -7.87 5.74 7.81
CA PRO A 253 -7.36 5.98 6.46
C PRO A 253 -8.47 6.49 5.53
N ASN A 254 -8.16 7.51 4.74
CA ASN A 254 -9.07 8.13 3.78
C ASN A 254 -8.38 8.24 2.41
N PRO A 255 -8.27 7.14 1.65
CA PRO A 255 -7.52 7.10 0.40
C PRO A 255 -8.17 7.92 -0.70
N SER A 256 -7.41 8.18 -1.76
CA SER A 256 -7.92 8.90 -2.93
C SER A 256 -9.07 8.14 -3.61
N PRO A 257 -9.98 8.85 -4.32
CA PRO A 257 -11.12 8.20 -4.99
C PRO A 257 -10.73 7.10 -5.98
N ASP A 258 -9.52 7.19 -6.57
CA ASP A 258 -9.01 6.18 -7.51
C ASP A 258 -8.52 4.90 -6.82
N ASN A 259 -8.30 4.97 -5.51
CA ASN A 259 -7.81 3.87 -4.68
C ASN A 259 -8.70 3.65 -3.45
N GLU A 260 -10.00 3.92 -3.55
CA GLU A 260 -10.92 3.82 -2.43
C GLU A 260 -10.91 2.40 -1.83
N PHE A 261 -10.62 2.32 -0.53
CA PHE A 261 -10.75 1.10 0.25
C PHE A 261 -11.28 1.41 1.66
N LYS A 262 -12.10 0.49 2.17
CA LYS A 262 -12.56 0.51 3.57
C LYS A 262 -12.08 -0.71 4.35
N LYS A 263 -11.30 -1.55 3.70
CA LYS A 263 -10.78 -2.79 4.23
C LYS A 263 -9.32 -2.93 3.81
N ALA A 264 -8.45 -3.22 4.75
CA ALA A 264 -7.08 -3.65 4.51
C ALA A 264 -6.91 -5.09 5.00
N ILE A 265 -6.04 -5.85 4.34
CA ILE A 265 -5.73 -7.20 4.76
C ILE A 265 -4.25 -7.32 5.12
N VAL A 266 -3.97 -8.03 6.20
CA VAL A 266 -2.63 -8.41 6.64
C VAL A 266 -2.54 -9.93 6.63
N ILE A 267 -1.75 -10.47 5.73
CA ILE A 267 -1.51 -11.91 5.61
C ILE A 267 -0.17 -12.22 6.25
N MET A 268 -0.20 -13.00 7.31
CA MET A 268 1.01 -13.38 8.05
C MET A 268 1.23 -14.87 7.97
N ASN A 269 2.39 -15.28 7.50
CA ASN A 269 2.77 -16.69 7.35
C ASN A 269 4.13 -16.98 7.98
N SER A 270 4.27 -18.21 8.49
CA SER A 270 5.57 -18.74 8.92
C SER A 270 6.47 -19.04 7.72
N TYR A 271 7.74 -18.67 7.82
CA TYR A 271 8.73 -18.86 6.76
C TYR A 271 10.13 -19.09 7.32
N SER A 272 11.13 -19.27 6.46
CA SER A 272 12.55 -19.44 6.83
C SER A 272 13.30 -18.14 7.07
N GLY A 273 12.66 -17.00 6.93
CA GLY A 273 13.19 -15.65 7.15
C GLY A 273 12.08 -14.66 7.37
N THR A 274 12.41 -13.44 7.80
CA THR A 274 11.44 -12.36 7.97
C THR A 274 11.50 -11.43 6.76
N ASP A 275 10.33 -11.16 6.16
CA ASP A 275 10.17 -10.32 4.98
C ASP A 275 8.79 -9.64 5.00
N GLY A 276 8.59 -8.59 4.21
CA GLY A 276 7.32 -7.87 4.13
C GLY A 276 7.13 -7.10 2.82
N GLU A 277 5.92 -7.14 2.28
CA GLU A 277 5.55 -6.46 1.04
C GLU A 277 4.18 -5.80 1.18
N VAL A 278 4.02 -4.63 0.55
CA VAL A 278 2.73 -3.95 0.43
C VAL A 278 2.33 -3.80 -1.02
N ILE A 279 1.15 -4.26 -1.34
CA ILE A 279 0.52 -4.04 -2.64
C ILE A 279 -0.88 -3.45 -2.42
N GLY A 280 -1.07 -2.22 -2.89
CA GLY A 280 -2.34 -1.52 -2.63
C GLY A 280 -2.55 -1.23 -1.15
N ASN A 281 -3.64 -1.76 -0.59
CA ASN A 281 -4.01 -1.74 0.82
C ASN A 281 -3.81 -3.10 1.50
N ASN A 282 -2.97 -3.95 0.91
CA ASN A 282 -2.72 -5.29 1.39
C ASN A 282 -1.27 -5.40 1.87
N ILE A 283 -1.07 -6.06 2.98
CA ILE A 283 0.22 -6.28 3.61
C ILE A 283 0.45 -7.79 3.71
N SER A 284 1.57 -8.28 3.21
CA SER A 284 2.06 -9.64 3.47
C SER A 284 3.27 -9.57 4.38
N ILE A 285 3.31 -10.40 5.39
CA ILE A 285 4.43 -10.54 6.30
C ILE A 285 4.79 -12.00 6.43
N LEU A 286 6.02 -12.32 6.07
CA LEU A 286 6.64 -13.60 6.37
C LEU A 286 7.44 -13.46 7.64
N MET A 287 7.24 -14.38 8.58
CA MET A 287 7.98 -14.40 9.83
C MET A 287 8.81 -15.64 9.96
N GLU A 288 10.04 -15.44 10.37
CA GLU A 288 10.98 -16.52 10.59
C GLU A 288 10.47 -17.47 11.68
N LYS A 289 10.37 -18.74 11.31
CA LYS A 289 10.10 -19.83 12.24
C LYS A 289 11.26 -19.93 13.23
N ASP A 290 10.96 -19.94 14.52
CA ASP A 290 11.96 -19.96 15.60
C ASP A 290 12.90 -18.75 15.56
N GLY A 291 12.49 -17.63 14.94
CA GLY A 291 13.27 -16.39 14.87
C GLY A 291 13.62 -15.85 16.25
N ASP A 292 14.84 -15.30 16.36
CA ASP A 292 15.30 -14.66 17.58
C ASP A 292 14.51 -13.37 17.89
N GLU A 293 14.81 -12.73 19.01
CA GLU A 293 14.16 -11.49 19.43
C GLU A 293 14.30 -10.39 18.38
N MET A 294 15.39 -10.36 17.62
CA MET A 294 15.61 -9.38 16.57
C MET A 294 14.70 -9.65 15.36
N SER A 295 14.58 -10.89 14.89
CA SER A 295 13.65 -11.28 13.84
C SER A 295 12.20 -10.95 14.19
N GLN A 296 11.81 -11.17 15.45
CA GLN A 296 10.51 -10.81 16.00
C GLN A 296 10.29 -9.28 15.98
N LEU A 297 11.31 -8.52 16.34
CA LEU A 297 11.26 -7.05 16.31
C LEU A 297 11.11 -6.54 14.88
N VAL A 298 11.87 -7.09 13.94
CA VAL A 298 11.80 -6.69 12.52
C VAL A 298 10.41 -6.94 11.95
N GLY A 299 9.79 -8.10 12.20
CA GLY A 299 8.44 -8.40 11.72
C GLY A 299 7.39 -7.41 12.25
N ARG A 300 7.50 -7.01 13.52
CA ARG A 300 6.60 -6.01 14.12
C ARG A 300 6.86 -4.60 13.62
N PHE A 301 8.13 -4.28 13.41
CA PHE A 301 8.52 -3.01 12.80
C PHE A 301 7.96 -2.91 11.38
N LEU A 302 8.15 -3.92 10.55
CA LEU A 302 7.60 -3.99 9.20
C LEU A 302 6.09 -3.79 9.20
N PHE A 303 5.36 -4.54 10.06
CA PHE A 303 3.91 -4.35 10.17
C PHE A 303 3.54 -2.89 10.46
N ALA A 304 4.12 -2.28 11.49
CA ALA A 304 3.77 -0.92 11.88
C ALA A 304 4.18 0.12 10.82
N HIS A 305 5.29 -0.12 10.10
CA HIS A 305 5.76 0.71 8.99
C HIS A 305 4.77 0.63 7.81
N GLU A 306 4.52 -0.55 7.32
CA GLU A 306 3.65 -0.74 6.16
C GLU A 306 2.20 -0.33 6.45
N PHE A 307 1.79 -0.51 7.70
CA PHE A 307 0.46 -0.09 8.13
C PHE A 307 0.30 1.44 8.16
N PHE A 308 1.36 2.21 8.50
CA PHE A 308 1.32 3.67 8.43
C PHE A 308 1.15 4.19 7.00
N HIS A 309 1.59 3.42 5.99
CA HIS A 309 1.39 3.78 4.60
C HIS A 309 -0.08 3.85 4.17
N LEU A 310 -1.03 3.30 4.93
CA LEU A 310 -2.46 3.52 4.69
C LEU A 310 -2.84 5.01 4.83
N TRP A 311 -2.12 5.76 5.65
CA TRP A 311 -2.20 7.23 5.72
C TRP A 311 -1.17 7.87 4.81
N SER A 312 0.13 7.74 5.13
CA SER A 312 1.25 8.33 4.38
C SER A 312 1.57 7.50 3.15
N GLY A 313 1.00 7.85 2.01
CA GLY A 313 1.15 7.15 0.74
C GLY A 313 -0.17 6.74 0.07
N LYS A 314 -1.22 6.41 0.86
CA LYS A 314 -2.53 6.05 0.30
C LYS A 314 -3.60 7.12 0.54
N SER A 315 -3.64 7.72 1.73
CA SER A 315 -4.59 8.80 2.04
C SER A 315 -4.04 10.16 1.64
N PHE A 316 -2.77 10.40 1.82
CA PHE A 316 -2.05 11.55 1.28
C PHE A 316 -0.69 11.09 0.76
N ALA A 317 -0.38 11.47 -0.46
CA ALA A 317 0.81 11.01 -1.18
C ALA A 317 1.58 12.19 -1.79
N PRO A 318 2.88 12.04 -2.06
CA PRO A 318 3.62 13.02 -2.84
C PRO A 318 3.15 13.05 -4.31
N GLU A 319 3.29 14.20 -4.96
CA GLU A 319 3.04 14.35 -6.41
C GLU A 319 4.16 13.69 -7.27
N GLY A 320 5.36 13.50 -6.70
CA GLY A 320 6.51 12.94 -7.37
C GLY A 320 7.52 12.31 -6.42
N ASP A 321 8.57 11.75 -6.98
CA ASP A 321 9.59 11.00 -6.23
C ASP A 321 10.48 11.89 -5.34
N ASP A 322 10.48 13.20 -5.54
CA ASP A 322 11.28 14.18 -4.79
C ASP A 322 10.90 14.30 -3.30
N CYS A 323 9.79 13.70 -2.90
CA CYS A 323 9.32 13.63 -1.52
C CYS A 323 9.30 12.20 -0.94
N GLU A 324 9.93 11.21 -1.58
CA GLU A 324 10.05 9.84 -1.06
C GLU A 324 10.75 9.80 0.32
N TRP A 325 11.74 10.66 0.55
CA TRP A 325 12.40 10.82 1.86
C TRP A 325 11.41 11.17 2.98
N PHE A 326 10.40 11.99 2.68
CA PHE A 326 9.35 12.34 3.64
C PHE A 326 8.41 11.15 3.84
N LYS A 327 7.90 10.57 2.77
CA LYS A 327 7.00 9.42 2.85
C LYS A 327 7.62 8.27 3.64
N GLU A 328 8.82 7.83 3.28
CA GLU A 328 9.48 6.68 3.87
C GLU A 328 10.13 6.97 5.24
N GLY A 329 10.84 8.10 5.31
CA GLY A 329 11.55 8.48 6.54
C GLY A 329 10.62 8.82 7.67
N PHE A 330 9.53 9.53 7.41
CA PHE A 330 8.54 9.85 8.43
C PHE A 330 7.71 8.62 8.81
N THR A 331 7.46 7.71 7.89
CA THR A 331 6.88 6.41 8.21
C THR A 331 7.74 5.67 9.23
N ASN A 332 9.07 5.61 9.04
CA ASN A 332 9.99 5.06 10.04
C ASN A 332 9.91 5.77 11.39
N TYR A 333 9.82 7.10 11.37
CA TYR A 333 9.72 7.91 12.59
C TYR A 333 8.46 7.56 13.39
N TYR A 334 7.31 7.51 12.74
CA TYR A 334 6.06 7.16 13.40
C TYR A 334 5.94 5.68 13.75
N THR A 335 6.62 4.81 13.03
CA THR A 335 6.75 3.40 13.39
C THR A 335 7.41 3.23 14.75
N LEU A 336 8.56 3.87 14.99
CA LEU A 336 9.22 3.80 16.29
C LEU A 336 8.37 4.45 17.40
N LYS A 337 7.75 5.59 17.12
CA LYS A 337 6.86 6.26 18.09
C LYS A 337 5.67 5.37 18.47
N SER A 338 5.02 4.73 17.51
CA SER A 338 3.87 3.85 17.79
C SER A 338 4.28 2.63 18.61
N LEU A 339 5.37 1.96 18.25
CA LEU A 339 5.87 0.79 18.98
C LEU A 339 6.34 1.12 20.40
N TYR A 340 6.90 2.31 20.63
CA TYR A 340 7.21 2.78 21.97
C TYR A 340 5.93 3.11 22.76
N HIS A 341 5.00 3.82 22.14
CA HIS A 341 3.74 4.22 22.76
C HIS A 341 2.93 3.03 23.29
N ILE A 342 2.87 1.94 22.56
CA ILE A 342 2.18 0.71 22.97
C ILE A 342 3.00 -0.15 23.97
N GLY A 343 4.19 0.32 24.35
CA GLY A 343 5.06 -0.38 25.29
C GLY A 343 5.81 -1.58 24.70
N TYR A 344 5.80 -1.76 23.39
CA TYR A 344 6.58 -2.79 22.73
C TYR A 344 8.09 -2.48 22.73
N LEU A 345 8.45 -1.21 22.54
CA LEU A 345 9.81 -0.71 22.70
C LEU A 345 9.94 0.03 24.02
N ASN A 346 11.04 -0.17 24.71
CA ASN A 346 11.48 0.71 25.76
C ASN A 346 12.51 1.73 25.24
N GLU A 347 12.88 2.70 26.06
CA GLU A 347 13.84 3.75 25.71
C GLU A 347 15.19 3.19 25.22
N GLN A 348 15.72 2.18 25.88
CA GLN A 348 17.00 1.58 25.50
C GLN A 348 16.93 0.90 24.13
N THR A 349 15.86 0.15 23.87
CA THR A 349 15.67 -0.52 22.58
C THR A 349 15.42 0.50 21.46
N TYR A 350 14.62 1.56 21.73
CA TYR A 350 14.41 2.65 20.78
C TYR A 350 15.73 3.30 20.36
N LEU A 351 16.54 3.72 21.33
CA LEU A 351 17.85 4.35 21.07
C LEU A 351 18.82 3.38 20.37
N LYS A 352 18.77 2.10 20.71
CA LYS A 352 19.58 1.08 20.03
C LYS A 352 19.19 0.95 18.56
N ILE A 353 17.90 0.92 18.21
CA ILE A 353 17.44 0.87 16.82
C ILE A 353 17.88 2.15 16.08
N LEU A 354 17.74 3.31 16.71
CA LEU A 354 18.18 4.57 16.13
C LEU A 354 19.68 4.54 15.79
N ASN A 355 20.51 4.05 16.70
CA ASN A 355 21.97 3.99 16.54
C ASN A 355 22.39 2.89 15.55
N ASP A 356 22.00 1.65 15.85
CA ASP A 356 22.59 0.48 15.21
C ASP A 356 21.95 0.21 13.83
N PHE A 357 20.68 0.61 13.66
CA PHE A 357 19.97 0.38 12.41
C PHE A 357 19.96 1.65 11.55
N PHE A 358 19.35 2.75 11.98
CA PHE A 358 19.18 3.94 11.14
C PHE A 358 20.48 4.71 10.96
N TYR A 359 21.20 5.03 12.04
CA TYR A 359 22.42 5.83 11.91
C TYR A 359 23.54 5.08 11.18
N ASN A 360 23.72 3.80 11.47
CA ASN A 360 24.71 2.99 10.77
C ASN A 360 24.45 2.91 9.26
N ARG A 361 23.18 2.76 8.85
CA ARG A 361 22.83 2.75 7.43
C ARG A 361 23.03 4.13 6.78
N TYR A 362 22.63 5.20 7.45
CA TYR A 362 22.85 6.57 6.97
C TYR A 362 24.34 6.89 6.81
N HIS A 363 25.14 6.54 7.83
CA HIS A 363 26.57 6.83 7.81
C HIS A 363 27.32 6.08 6.72
N ASN A 364 26.95 4.83 6.45
CA ASN A 364 27.62 3.96 5.48
C ASN A 364 27.07 4.04 4.07
N ASP A 365 25.98 4.77 3.85
CA ASP A 365 25.42 4.98 2.51
C ASP A 365 26.31 5.95 1.72
N ASN A 366 26.79 5.51 0.56
CA ASN A 366 27.70 6.29 -0.26
C ASN A 366 27.02 7.46 -0.99
N GLY A 367 25.69 7.54 -1.00
CA GLY A 367 24.91 8.69 -1.47
C GLY A 367 24.97 9.87 -0.48
N VAL A 368 25.10 9.60 0.83
CA VAL A 368 25.11 10.64 1.86
C VAL A 368 26.32 11.56 1.72
N GLY A 369 26.06 12.85 1.54
CA GLY A 369 27.05 13.87 1.23
C GLY A 369 27.39 14.01 -0.26
N ARG A 370 26.66 13.30 -1.15
CA ARG A 370 26.84 13.34 -2.62
C ARG A 370 25.54 13.53 -3.37
N LEU A 371 24.47 12.90 -2.92
CA LEU A 371 23.14 12.96 -3.49
C LEU A 371 22.21 13.71 -2.54
N SER A 372 21.22 14.37 -3.11
CA SER A 372 20.12 14.98 -2.38
C SER A 372 19.09 13.91 -1.99
N VAL A 373 18.45 14.04 -0.85
CA VAL A 373 17.33 13.15 -0.46
C VAL A 373 16.11 13.32 -1.39
N THR A 374 16.06 14.37 -2.21
CA THR A 374 15.01 14.57 -3.21
C THR A 374 15.15 13.66 -4.44
N GLN A 375 16.22 12.90 -4.54
CA GLN A 375 16.40 11.88 -5.59
C GLN A 375 15.75 10.56 -5.16
N GLY A 376 14.43 10.58 -4.96
CA GLY A 376 13.65 9.44 -4.44
C GLY A 376 13.67 8.21 -5.33
N GLU A 377 13.93 8.38 -6.65
CA GLU A 377 14.14 7.29 -7.59
C GLU A 377 15.32 6.39 -7.21
N GLU A 378 16.30 6.93 -6.46
CA GLU A 378 17.48 6.21 -6.00
C GLU A 378 17.26 5.41 -4.68
N LYS A 379 16.04 5.38 -4.15
CA LYS A 379 15.76 4.82 -2.81
C LYS A 379 16.15 3.36 -2.63
N HIS A 380 16.15 2.57 -3.70
CA HIS A 380 16.51 1.15 -3.62
C HIS A 380 18.02 0.93 -3.55
N ASP A 381 18.82 1.82 -4.16
CA ASP A 381 20.28 1.79 -4.13
C ASP A 381 20.84 2.60 -2.96
N HIS A 382 20.10 3.59 -2.46
CA HIS A 382 20.47 4.53 -1.39
C HIS A 382 19.47 4.54 -0.23
N TRP A 383 19.20 3.36 0.32
CA TRP A 383 18.26 3.20 1.43
C TRP A 383 18.64 4.07 2.65
N GLY A 384 19.93 4.12 2.98
CA GLY A 384 20.45 4.93 4.10
C GLY A 384 20.20 6.42 3.89
N LEU A 385 20.35 6.92 2.66
CA LEU A 385 20.09 8.32 2.33
C LEU A 385 18.59 8.64 2.43
N ILE A 386 17.72 7.87 1.79
CA ILE A 386 16.30 8.20 1.64
C ILE A 386 15.53 7.85 2.92
N TYR A 387 15.59 6.61 3.38
CA TYR A 387 14.82 6.14 4.53
C TYR A 387 15.38 6.64 5.86
N SER A 388 16.69 6.47 6.10
CA SER A 388 17.31 6.93 7.34
C SER A 388 17.54 8.44 7.35
N GLY A 389 17.94 9.04 6.22
CA GLY A 389 18.06 10.49 6.08
C GLY A 389 16.72 11.18 6.31
N GLY A 390 15.63 10.69 5.69
CA GLY A 390 14.27 11.19 5.93
C GLY A 390 13.83 11.04 7.38
N PHE A 391 14.15 9.91 8.03
CA PHE A 391 13.91 9.70 9.46
C PHE A 391 14.62 10.75 10.33
N PHE A 392 15.88 11.08 10.03
CA PHE A 392 16.64 12.09 10.77
C PHE A 392 16.17 13.52 10.48
N ILE A 393 15.70 13.80 9.27
CA ILE A 393 15.01 15.04 8.95
C ILE A 393 13.73 15.15 9.80
N GLY A 394 12.98 14.07 9.95
CA GLY A 394 11.80 14.02 10.82
C GLY A 394 12.12 14.36 12.27
N ILE A 395 13.16 13.77 12.84
CA ILE A 395 13.65 14.11 14.20
C ILE A 395 14.06 15.59 14.28
N ALA A 396 14.86 16.07 13.32
CA ALA A 396 15.35 17.45 13.33
C ALA A 396 14.19 18.45 13.26
N GLN A 397 13.22 18.24 12.37
CA GLN A 397 12.06 19.12 12.24
C GLN A 397 11.14 19.05 13.47
N ASP A 398 10.95 17.88 14.07
CA ASP A 398 10.17 17.77 15.31
C ASP A 398 10.84 18.55 16.44
N MET A 399 12.16 18.45 16.60
CA MET A 399 12.92 19.20 17.60
C MET A 399 12.90 20.70 17.35
N ILE A 400 13.03 21.16 16.10
CA ILE A 400 12.91 22.57 15.71
C ILE A 400 11.53 23.11 16.07
N ILE A 401 10.46 22.43 15.65
CA ILE A 401 9.09 22.88 15.89
C ILE A 401 8.79 22.93 17.40
N ARG A 402 9.12 21.89 18.14
CA ARG A 402 8.92 21.84 19.59
C ARG A 402 9.69 22.93 20.32
N SER A 403 10.97 23.11 19.99
CA SER A 403 11.82 24.12 20.62
C SER A 403 11.34 25.55 20.36
N SER A 404 10.93 25.86 19.10
CA SER A 404 10.51 27.21 18.71
C SER A 404 9.11 27.57 19.19
N THR A 405 8.29 26.60 19.56
CA THR A 405 6.87 26.80 19.98
C THR A 405 6.63 26.52 21.46
N ASP A 406 7.67 26.41 22.28
CA ASP A 406 7.55 25.97 23.68
C ASP A 406 6.77 24.65 23.81
N ASN A 407 7.09 23.68 22.93
CA ASN A 407 6.46 22.36 22.83
C ASN A 407 4.92 22.39 22.60
N LYS A 408 4.37 23.51 22.11
CA LYS A 408 2.93 23.64 21.81
C LYS A 408 2.55 23.00 20.47
N LYS A 409 3.52 22.86 19.57
CA LYS A 409 3.40 22.19 18.27
C LYS A 409 4.50 21.17 18.09
N SER A 410 4.29 20.28 17.17
CA SER A 410 5.21 19.23 16.78
C SER A 410 5.08 18.93 15.29
N ILE A 411 5.88 18.04 14.78
CA ILE A 411 5.76 17.55 13.39
C ILE A 411 4.40 16.82 13.16
N ASP A 412 3.74 16.37 14.23
CA ASP A 412 2.40 15.78 14.17
C ASP A 412 1.36 16.75 13.60
N ASP A 413 1.53 18.07 13.81
CA ASP A 413 0.63 19.11 13.27
C ASP A 413 0.78 19.22 11.75
N VAL A 414 1.99 19.04 11.22
CA VAL A 414 2.24 18.97 9.78
C VAL A 414 1.54 17.75 9.18
N MET A 415 1.68 16.58 9.80
CA MET A 415 1.04 15.35 9.34
C MET A 415 -0.48 15.45 9.32
N ARG A 416 -1.08 15.96 10.41
CA ARG A 416 -2.54 16.21 10.47
C ARG A 416 -3.01 17.20 9.41
N THR A 417 -2.22 18.23 9.13
CA THR A 417 -2.56 19.22 8.10
C THR A 417 -2.54 18.60 6.70
N LEU A 418 -1.54 17.78 6.38
CA LEU A 418 -1.47 17.05 5.13
C LEU A 418 -2.64 16.08 4.99
N PHE A 419 -2.93 15.28 6.01
CA PHE A 419 -4.04 14.34 5.99
C PHE A 419 -5.39 15.05 5.83
N LYS A 420 -5.62 16.16 6.54
CA LYS A 420 -6.83 16.97 6.40
C LYS A 420 -6.99 17.59 5.02
N LYS A 421 -5.89 18.00 4.38
CA LYS A 421 -5.91 18.68 3.09
C LYS A 421 -6.05 17.70 1.92
N TYR A 422 -5.36 16.59 1.97
CA TYR A 422 -5.23 15.66 0.84
C TYR A 422 -6.00 14.36 1.02
N GLY A 423 -6.36 13.97 2.25
CA GLY A 423 -7.12 12.75 2.50
C GLY A 423 -8.43 12.72 1.73
N GLY A 424 -8.68 11.64 0.97
CA GLY A 424 -9.84 11.49 0.11
C GLY A 424 -9.80 12.30 -1.19
N THR A 425 -8.65 12.88 -1.55
CA THR A 425 -8.48 13.64 -2.79
C THR A 425 -7.52 12.94 -3.76
N ALA A 426 -7.61 13.29 -5.05
CA ALA A 426 -6.66 12.83 -6.08
C ALA A 426 -5.38 13.67 -6.13
N ASN A 427 -5.28 14.76 -5.35
CA ASN A 427 -4.12 15.64 -5.31
C ASN A 427 -3.09 15.15 -4.30
N GLY A 428 -1.83 15.45 -4.55
CA GLY A 428 -0.72 15.16 -3.66
C GLY A 428 -0.07 16.44 -3.10
N TYR A 429 0.89 16.27 -2.21
CA TYR A 429 1.77 17.32 -1.72
C TYR A 429 3.11 17.30 -2.47
N ASN A 430 3.79 18.45 -2.48
CA ASN A 430 5.10 18.61 -3.08
C ASN A 430 6.11 19.23 -2.09
N LEU A 431 7.34 19.39 -2.54
CA LEU A 431 8.44 19.84 -1.71
C LEU A 431 8.26 21.28 -1.18
N GLU A 432 7.69 22.19 -2.01
CA GLU A 432 7.42 23.58 -1.61
C GLU A 432 6.39 23.64 -0.49
N GLU A 433 5.38 22.80 -0.57
CA GLU A 433 4.35 22.73 0.48
C GLU A 433 4.90 22.17 1.78
N LEU A 434 5.73 21.13 1.73
CA LEU A 434 6.40 20.61 2.92
C LEU A 434 7.23 21.70 3.60
N GLN A 435 8.02 22.47 2.83
CA GLN A 435 8.79 23.60 3.35
C GLN A 435 7.89 24.66 3.98
N TYR A 436 6.78 25.00 3.32
CA TYR A 436 5.80 25.95 3.84
C TYR A 436 5.18 25.49 5.16
N LEU A 437 4.69 24.24 5.22
CA LEU A 437 4.04 23.69 6.42
C LEU A 437 5.00 23.56 7.60
N MET A 438 6.26 23.18 7.38
CA MET A 438 7.28 23.12 8.42
C MET A 438 7.64 24.53 8.92
N SER A 439 7.69 25.53 8.03
CA SER A 439 7.89 26.94 8.41
C SER A 439 6.71 27.47 9.24
N GLU A 440 5.48 27.21 8.83
CA GLU A 440 4.27 27.60 9.57
C GLU A 440 4.16 26.91 10.93
N ALA A 441 4.51 25.62 11.00
CA ALA A 441 4.47 24.87 12.25
C ALA A 441 5.50 25.38 13.26
N SER A 442 6.73 25.66 12.82
CA SER A 442 7.83 26.16 13.66
C SER A 442 7.72 27.67 13.95
N GLY A 443 6.98 28.42 13.14
CA GLY A 443 6.98 29.88 13.17
C GLY A 443 8.29 30.52 12.73
N SER A 444 9.14 29.77 12.01
CA SER A 444 10.44 30.24 11.50
C SER A 444 10.68 29.76 10.08
N ASP A 445 11.36 30.58 9.27
CA ASP A 445 11.71 30.22 7.88
C ASP A 445 12.64 29.00 7.85
N GLN A 446 12.21 27.93 7.17
CA GLN A 446 12.98 26.68 7.01
C GLN A 446 13.76 26.63 5.69
N THR A 447 13.84 27.72 4.93
CA THR A 447 14.51 27.76 3.62
C THR A 447 15.97 27.32 3.70
N GLU A 448 16.71 27.77 4.73
CA GLU A 448 18.12 27.37 4.90
C GLU A 448 18.24 25.86 5.19
N PHE A 449 17.40 25.32 6.07
CA PHE A 449 17.36 23.89 6.36
C PHE A 449 17.09 23.06 5.11
N PHE A 450 16.08 23.44 4.32
CA PHE A 450 15.74 22.76 3.07
C PHE A 450 16.87 22.85 2.05
N ASN A 451 17.49 24.00 1.88
CA ASN A 451 18.59 24.18 0.92
C ASN A 451 19.85 23.38 1.28
N ARG A 452 20.13 23.18 2.56
CA ARG A 452 21.32 22.44 3.02
C ARG A 452 21.08 20.93 3.05
N TYR A 453 20.00 20.48 3.67
CA TYR A 453 19.83 19.08 4.07
C TYR A 453 18.83 18.30 3.21
N ILE A 454 17.95 19.00 2.49
CA ILE A 454 16.93 18.36 1.66
C ILE A 454 17.25 18.52 0.17
N LYS A 455 17.35 19.74 -0.34
CA LYS A 455 17.74 20.03 -1.74
C LYS A 455 19.26 19.93 -1.94
N GLY A 456 20.02 20.22 -0.90
CA GLY A 456 21.47 20.07 -0.87
C GLY A 456 21.91 18.67 -0.48
N VAL A 457 23.22 18.52 -0.24
CA VAL A 457 23.86 17.25 0.06
C VAL A 457 24.53 17.24 1.43
N GLU A 458 24.33 18.29 2.23
CA GLU A 458 24.98 18.36 3.54
C GLU A 458 24.43 17.30 4.50
N ARG A 459 25.30 16.72 5.30
CA ARG A 459 24.91 15.78 6.35
C ARG A 459 24.15 16.50 7.45
N ILE A 460 23.07 15.90 7.92
CA ILE A 460 22.28 16.44 9.04
C ILE A 460 23.10 16.36 10.32
N PRO A 461 23.36 17.48 11.02
CA PRO A 461 24.04 17.45 12.33
C PRO A 461 23.07 16.96 13.41
N LEU A 462 22.78 15.67 13.41
CA LEU A 462 21.75 15.04 14.23
C LEU A 462 21.96 15.34 15.73
N GLY A 463 23.20 15.37 16.17
CA GLY A 463 23.55 15.69 17.56
C GLY A 463 23.06 17.06 18.00
N ASP A 464 23.12 18.07 17.13
CA ASP A 464 22.69 19.44 17.48
C ASP A 464 21.17 19.48 17.71
N TYR A 465 20.39 18.80 16.87
CA TYR A 465 18.94 18.74 17.03
C TYR A 465 18.51 17.89 18.24
N LEU A 466 19.14 16.75 18.45
CA LEU A 466 18.87 15.92 19.63
C LEU A 466 19.21 16.64 20.94
N ASN A 467 20.22 17.49 20.95
CA ASN A 467 20.55 18.29 22.11
C ASN A 467 19.42 19.23 22.56
N LEU A 468 18.57 19.72 21.64
CA LEU A 468 17.39 20.51 21.96
C LEU A 468 16.37 19.70 22.78
N GLY A 469 16.23 18.41 22.51
CA GLY A 469 15.31 17.49 23.18
C GLY A 469 15.88 16.83 24.43
N GLY A 470 16.97 17.32 24.98
CA GLY A 470 17.54 16.79 26.23
C GLY A 470 18.35 15.51 26.07
N PHE A 471 18.84 15.23 24.85
CA PHE A 471 19.80 14.17 24.58
C PHE A 471 21.23 14.71 24.56
N SER A 472 22.21 13.84 24.78
CA SER A 472 23.60 14.06 24.46
C SER A 472 23.99 13.07 23.39
N ALA A 473 24.36 13.57 22.23
CA ALA A 473 24.78 12.75 21.10
C ALA A 473 26.26 12.98 20.83
N ILE A 474 27.03 11.89 20.76
CA ILE A 474 28.48 11.90 20.49
C ILE A 474 28.69 11.06 19.24
N GLU A 475 29.22 11.70 18.19
CA GLU A 475 29.61 11.03 16.95
C GLU A 475 31.11 10.72 16.97
N GLU A 476 31.46 9.45 17.01
CA GLU A 476 32.84 8.99 16.95
C GLU A 476 32.98 7.75 16.05
N ASN A 477 34.00 7.77 15.19
CA ASN A 477 34.34 6.61 14.33
C ASN A 477 33.15 6.03 13.52
N GLY A 478 32.25 6.90 13.03
CA GLY A 478 31.09 6.48 12.24
C GLY A 478 29.95 5.86 13.03
N LYS A 479 29.96 6.03 14.34
CA LYS A 479 28.88 5.66 15.24
C LYS A 479 28.38 6.88 15.98
N ILE A 480 27.09 6.89 16.27
CA ILE A 480 26.51 7.88 17.19
C ILE A 480 26.16 7.18 18.49
N SER A 481 26.57 7.76 19.60
CA SER A 481 26.14 7.34 20.94
C SER A 481 25.15 8.39 21.45
N ILE A 482 23.91 8.01 21.62
CA ILE A 482 22.85 8.89 22.09
C ILE A 482 22.47 8.45 23.50
N VAL A 483 22.58 9.39 24.44
CA VAL A 483 22.18 9.19 25.84
C VAL A 483 21.24 10.31 26.26
N ILE A 484 20.31 9.99 27.13
CA ILE A 484 19.43 10.99 27.73
C ILE A 484 20.18 11.72 28.81
N LYS A 485 20.18 13.07 28.79
CA LYS A 485 20.82 13.89 29.82
C LYS A 485 20.12 13.67 31.17
N GLU A 486 20.90 13.50 32.23
CA GLU A 486 20.36 13.33 33.59
C GLU A 486 19.66 14.59 34.09
N ASN A 487 20.26 15.76 33.84
CA ASN A 487 19.77 17.06 34.35
C ASN A 487 18.94 17.82 33.30
N ARG A 488 17.90 17.16 32.74
CA ARG A 488 16.96 17.82 31.80
C ARG A 488 16.05 18.82 32.53
N ASN A 489 15.87 20.00 31.95
CA ASN A 489 14.80 20.91 32.33
C ASN A 489 13.40 20.38 31.92
N THR A 490 12.35 21.06 32.32
CA THR A 490 10.98 20.63 32.02
C THR A 490 10.69 20.55 30.53
N MET A 491 11.17 21.52 29.75
CA MET A 491 11.00 21.55 28.30
C MET A 491 11.72 20.37 27.63
N GLU A 492 12.99 20.14 27.98
CA GLU A 492 13.75 19.00 27.44
C GLU A 492 13.09 17.65 27.75
N LYS A 493 12.48 17.49 28.95
CA LYS A 493 11.74 16.28 29.30
C LYS A 493 10.52 16.11 28.41
N GLN A 494 9.73 17.15 28.22
CA GLN A 494 8.53 17.11 27.36
C GLN A 494 8.88 16.85 25.89
N MET A 495 9.95 17.46 25.38
CA MET A 495 10.43 17.21 24.02
C MET A 495 10.95 15.77 23.85
N ASN A 496 11.63 15.25 24.85
CA ASN A 496 12.10 13.86 24.89
C ASN A 496 10.92 12.88 24.87
N GLU A 497 9.91 13.09 25.73
CA GLU A 497 8.68 12.31 25.74
C GLU A 497 7.99 12.36 24.36
N GLY A 498 7.92 13.55 23.75
CA GLY A 498 7.34 13.74 22.42
C GLY A 498 8.10 13.00 21.31
N LEU A 499 9.43 12.91 21.36
CA LEU A 499 10.22 12.12 20.43
C LEU A 499 9.86 10.63 20.52
N PHE A 500 9.65 10.12 21.71
CA PHE A 500 9.25 8.73 21.92
C PHE A 500 7.76 8.46 21.64
N GLY A 501 6.95 9.47 21.38
CA GLY A 501 5.50 9.30 21.12
C GLY A 501 4.65 9.26 22.39
N VAL A 502 5.18 9.72 23.53
CA VAL A 502 4.38 9.95 24.74
C VAL A 502 3.62 11.26 24.59
N LYS A 503 2.31 11.24 24.88
CA LYS A 503 1.42 12.43 24.82
C LYS A 503 1.42 13.20 26.11
#